data_23ae43511c7df5a947234284e086bfb8
#
_entry.id   23ae43511c7df5a947234284e086bfb8
#
_cell.length_a   1.000
_cell.length_b   1.000
_cell.length_c   1.000
_cell.angle_alpha   90.00
_cell.angle_beta   90.00
_cell.angle_gamma   90.00
#
_symmetry.space_group_name_H-M   'P 1'
#
loop_
_entity.id
_entity.type
_entity.pdbx_description
1 polymer ?
#
loop_
_entity_poly.entity_id
_entity_poly.type
_entity_poly.pdbx_seq_one_letter_code
_entity_poly.pdbx_strand_id
1 'polypeptide(L)'
;MLGAAIGVSPKGRSARLKRALTDFGCEHSFQHAAARVKEHYGFEIGSSAVRDTTLEQALRARQILERAYEEPYRALPRKGAEHVIAEADGSMICTVQSGKRTGKKPRDWKEIRLCAAQAKDKADTKYAATFEDVDEVGRRWAHCARSAGWGLNSEVHAVGDGAEWIRLQTHEVFGLQGTFLCDFFHVSEYLGEAAQTCRKHAPDPWRRTQQKRLKRGAVQNVMDALSEHLEPAETPEEIAPVRSAHRYLINRLDCLDYPRALALGLPIGSGMIESGHRHVLQSRLKKAGAAWLIESADRIANLRVLRANGQWENMWN
;
A
#
# COMPACT_ATOMS: atom_id res chain seq x y z
N MET A 1 45.99 4.31 9.53
CA MET A 1 45.34 4.32 10.84
C MET A 1 44.36 5.51 11.06
N LEU A 2 44.60 6.68 10.41
CA LEU A 2 43.66 7.82 10.51
C LEU A 2 42.25 7.52 9.99
N GLY A 3 42.10 6.74 8.94
CA GLY A 3 40.80 6.37 8.36
C GLY A 3 39.91 5.58 9.29
N ALA A 4 40.43 4.72 10.14
CA ALA A 4 39.67 3.96 11.12
C ALA A 4 39.09 4.87 12.26
N ALA A 5 39.88 5.87 12.66
CA ALA A 5 39.48 6.83 13.70
C ALA A 5 38.32 7.76 13.26
N ILE A 6 38.16 7.98 11.94
CA ILE A 6 37.08 8.80 11.35
C ILE A 6 36.00 7.97 10.65
N GLY A 7 36.01 6.64 10.85
CA GLY A 7 35.00 5.75 10.30
C GLY A 7 35.03 5.56 8.78
N VAL A 8 36.22 5.72 8.16
CA VAL A 8 36.45 5.53 6.72
C VAL A 8 37.33 4.34 6.50
N SER A 9 36.88 3.31 5.78
CA SER A 9 37.73 2.23 5.31
C SER A 9 38.66 2.73 4.17
N PRO A 10 39.84 2.11 3.92
CA PRO A 10 40.82 2.60 2.96
C PRO A 10 40.34 2.82 1.51
N LYS A 11 39.22 2.26 1.14
CA LYS A 11 38.51 2.46 -0.15
C LYS A 11 37.02 2.76 0.04
N GLY A 12 36.58 3.16 1.25
CA GLY A 12 35.20 3.32 1.62
C GLY A 12 34.72 4.77 1.72
N ARG A 13 33.40 4.93 1.88
CA ARG A 13 32.77 6.20 2.16
C ARG A 13 32.55 6.33 3.67
N SER A 14 32.67 7.55 4.21
CA SER A 14 32.33 7.79 5.61
C SER A 14 30.83 7.48 5.87
N ALA A 15 30.48 7.18 7.12
CA ALA A 15 29.09 6.91 7.50
C ALA A 15 28.17 8.11 7.15
N ARG A 16 28.64 9.33 7.35
CA ARG A 16 27.91 10.56 6.98
C ARG A 16 27.65 10.66 5.48
N LEU A 17 28.65 10.34 4.64
CA LEU A 17 28.47 10.35 3.20
C LEU A 17 27.53 9.23 2.75
N LYS A 18 27.67 8.01 3.29
CA LYS A 18 26.73 6.91 3.01
C LYS A 18 25.29 7.31 3.36
N ARG A 19 25.07 7.96 4.50
CA ARG A 19 23.76 8.46 4.94
C ARG A 19 23.18 9.48 3.95
N ALA A 20 23.97 10.48 3.53
CA ALA A 20 23.54 11.49 2.58
C ALA A 20 23.20 10.89 1.20
N LEU A 21 24.04 9.97 0.68
CA LEU A 21 23.79 9.29 -0.58
C LEU A 21 22.52 8.42 -0.52
N THR A 22 22.30 7.77 0.60
CA THR A 22 21.11 6.93 0.83
C THR A 22 19.86 7.79 0.93
N ASP A 23 19.93 8.92 1.61
CA ASP A 23 18.84 9.86 1.73
C ASP A 23 18.37 10.38 0.37
N PHE A 24 19.29 10.93 -0.43
CA PHE A 24 18.94 11.40 -1.78
C PHE A 24 18.53 10.24 -2.71
N GLY A 25 19.18 9.07 -2.63
CA GLY A 25 18.87 7.91 -3.47
C GLY A 25 17.52 7.26 -3.13
N CYS A 26 17.07 7.41 -1.88
CA CYS A 26 15.75 6.97 -1.42
C CYS A 26 14.62 7.79 -2.06
N GLU A 27 14.83 9.09 -2.27
CA GLU A 27 13.80 10.02 -2.75
C GLU A 27 13.87 10.30 -4.25
N HIS A 28 15.07 10.32 -4.83
CA HIS A 28 15.30 10.74 -6.21
C HIS A 28 15.78 9.59 -7.11
N SER A 29 15.68 9.77 -8.44
CA SER A 29 16.45 8.90 -9.34
C SER A 29 17.94 9.01 -9.01
N PHE A 30 18.73 7.96 -9.22
CA PHE A 30 20.15 7.97 -8.85
C PHE A 30 20.96 9.05 -9.57
N GLN A 31 20.58 9.39 -10.80
CA GLN A 31 21.17 10.52 -11.53
C GLN A 31 20.83 11.86 -10.88
N HIS A 32 19.56 12.05 -10.51
CA HIS A 32 19.12 13.28 -9.83
C HIS A 32 19.71 13.38 -8.41
N ALA A 33 19.83 12.25 -7.70
CA ALA A 33 20.50 12.20 -6.40
C ALA A 33 21.98 12.62 -6.50
N ALA A 34 22.68 12.19 -7.53
CA ALA A 34 24.07 12.64 -7.79
C ALA A 34 24.15 14.16 -8.03
N ALA A 35 23.21 14.72 -8.79
CA ALA A 35 23.13 16.17 -9.00
C ALA A 35 22.85 16.92 -7.70
N ARG A 36 21.95 16.39 -6.83
CA ARG A 36 21.68 16.96 -5.51
C ARG A 36 22.92 16.94 -4.59
N VAL A 37 23.73 15.89 -4.65
CA VAL A 37 25.00 15.84 -3.90
C VAL A 37 25.96 16.95 -4.36
N LYS A 38 26.10 17.16 -5.68
CA LYS A 38 26.91 18.26 -6.22
C LYS A 38 26.39 19.62 -5.73
N GLU A 39 25.09 19.84 -5.79
CA GLU A 39 24.46 21.10 -5.37
C GLU A 39 24.69 21.41 -3.89
N HIS A 40 24.47 20.40 -3.01
CA HIS A 40 24.51 20.63 -1.56
C HIS A 40 25.89 20.50 -0.91
N TYR A 41 26.78 19.71 -1.51
CA TYR A 41 28.08 19.39 -0.93
C TYR A 41 29.28 19.82 -1.79
N GLY A 42 29.03 20.36 -2.98
CA GLY A 42 30.07 20.96 -3.84
C GLY A 42 31.02 19.96 -4.52
N PHE A 43 30.76 18.64 -4.48
CA PHE A 43 31.59 17.66 -5.15
C PHE A 43 30.80 16.73 -6.07
N GLU A 44 31.45 16.20 -7.09
CA GLU A 44 30.84 15.30 -8.06
C GLU A 44 30.92 13.85 -7.61
N ILE A 45 29.82 13.12 -7.81
CA ILE A 45 29.75 11.67 -7.59
C ILE A 45 28.96 11.02 -8.72
N GLY A 46 29.41 9.86 -9.21
CA GLY A 46 28.68 9.12 -10.23
C GLY A 46 27.36 8.53 -9.73
N SER A 47 26.35 8.54 -10.59
CA SER A 47 25.03 7.95 -10.27
C SER A 47 25.10 6.46 -9.90
N SER A 48 26.07 5.71 -10.45
CA SER A 48 26.34 4.32 -10.07
C SER A 48 26.79 4.21 -8.60
N ALA A 49 27.63 5.12 -8.14
CA ALA A 49 28.10 5.14 -6.77
C ALA A 49 26.97 5.48 -5.77
N VAL A 50 26.05 6.39 -6.16
CA VAL A 50 24.83 6.68 -5.39
C VAL A 50 23.94 5.43 -5.34
N ARG A 51 23.69 4.80 -6.50
CA ARG A 51 22.89 3.59 -6.61
C ARG A 51 23.42 2.49 -5.69
N ASP A 52 24.70 2.17 -5.82
CA ASP A 52 25.31 1.05 -5.12
C ASP A 52 25.28 1.27 -3.60
N THR A 53 25.57 2.50 -3.15
CA THR A 53 25.45 2.86 -1.73
C THR A 53 24.00 2.78 -1.24
N THR A 54 23.06 3.33 -2.01
CA THR A 54 21.64 3.29 -1.62
C THR A 54 21.14 1.86 -1.53
N LEU A 55 21.45 0.99 -2.49
CA LEU A 55 21.03 -0.41 -2.50
C LEU A 55 21.72 -1.25 -1.41
N GLU A 56 22.97 -0.94 -1.05
CA GLU A 56 23.66 -1.53 0.11
C GLU A 56 22.91 -1.22 1.41
N GLN A 57 22.57 0.06 1.62
CA GLN A 57 21.84 0.46 2.83
C GLN A 57 20.37 0.00 2.80
N ALA A 58 19.75 -0.08 1.63
CA ALA A 58 18.40 -0.61 1.47
C ALA A 58 18.33 -2.12 1.81
N LEU A 59 19.38 -2.89 1.52
CA LEU A 59 19.49 -4.27 1.99
C LEU A 59 19.55 -4.33 3.52
N ARG A 60 20.28 -3.43 4.17
CA ARG A 60 20.33 -3.33 5.63
C ARG A 60 18.94 -2.98 6.20
N ALA A 61 18.23 -2.01 5.58
CA ALA A 61 16.87 -1.66 5.96
C ALA A 61 15.93 -2.89 5.87
N ARG A 62 15.99 -3.64 4.77
CA ARG A 62 15.24 -4.88 4.62
C ARG A 62 15.55 -5.87 5.75
N GLN A 63 16.81 -6.11 6.07
CA GLN A 63 17.21 -7.02 7.15
C GLN A 63 16.67 -6.59 8.52
N ILE A 64 16.61 -5.29 8.81
CA ILE A 64 16.01 -4.75 10.04
C ILE A 64 14.51 -5.08 10.08
N LEU A 65 13.80 -4.83 8.99
CA LEU A 65 12.36 -5.07 8.89
C LEU A 65 12.04 -6.57 8.94
N GLU A 66 12.79 -7.41 8.22
CA GLU A 66 12.57 -8.87 8.21
C GLU A 66 12.68 -9.46 9.63
N ARG A 67 13.68 -9.06 10.41
CA ARG A 67 13.80 -9.47 11.82
C ARG A 67 12.58 -9.09 12.65
N ALA A 68 12.01 -7.90 12.39
CA ALA A 68 10.79 -7.46 13.05
C ALA A 68 9.56 -8.25 12.60
N TYR A 69 9.53 -8.71 11.35
CA TYR A 69 8.46 -9.55 10.81
C TYR A 69 8.55 -11.02 11.26
N GLU A 70 9.71 -11.51 11.71
CA GLU A 70 9.89 -12.87 12.25
C GLU A 70 9.18 -13.11 13.59
N GLU A 71 8.65 -12.07 14.23
CA GLU A 71 7.89 -12.15 15.50
C GLU A 71 6.35 -12.07 15.33
N PRO A 72 5.73 -12.63 14.28
CA PRO A 72 4.29 -12.42 14.02
C PRO A 72 3.41 -13.11 15.07
N TYR A 73 3.89 -14.18 15.70
CA TYR A 73 3.14 -14.98 16.66
C TYR A 73 3.41 -14.63 18.13
N ARG A 74 4.07 -13.52 18.38
CA ARG A 74 4.20 -13.00 19.75
C ARG A 74 2.81 -12.71 20.29
N ALA A 75 2.53 -13.16 21.52
CA ALA A 75 1.25 -12.92 22.17
C ALA A 75 0.87 -11.44 22.12
N LEU A 76 -0.38 -11.17 21.77
CA LEU A 76 -0.91 -9.81 21.79
C LEU A 76 -0.92 -9.27 23.22
N PRO A 77 -0.62 -7.99 23.43
CA PRO A 77 -0.79 -7.36 24.73
C PRO A 77 -2.26 -7.42 25.16
N ARG A 78 -2.49 -7.58 26.46
CA ARG A 78 -3.86 -7.62 26.99
C ARG A 78 -4.66 -6.37 26.67
N LYS A 79 -3.98 -5.21 26.63
CA LYS A 79 -4.57 -3.89 26.36
C LYS A 79 -3.88 -3.24 25.19
N GLY A 80 -4.65 -2.89 24.17
CA GLY A 80 -4.25 -2.15 22.97
C GLY A 80 -5.18 -0.98 22.70
N ALA A 81 -5.09 -0.41 21.50
CA ALA A 81 -6.05 0.56 21.00
C ALA A 81 -7.44 -0.10 20.87
N GLU A 82 -8.50 0.64 21.14
CA GLU A 82 -9.87 0.14 21.01
C GLU A 82 -10.17 -0.27 19.55
N HIS A 83 -9.87 0.64 18.61
CA HIS A 83 -9.99 0.36 17.18
C HIS A 83 -8.64 0.55 16.47
N VAL A 84 -8.28 -0.41 15.65
CA VAL A 84 -7.17 -0.34 14.70
C VAL A 84 -7.73 -0.34 13.30
N ILE A 85 -7.40 0.68 12.53
CA ILE A 85 -7.73 0.76 11.10
C ILE A 85 -6.62 0.02 10.36
N ALA A 86 -6.99 -0.89 9.45
CA ALA A 86 -6.06 -1.71 8.69
C ALA A 86 -6.46 -1.66 7.20
N GLU A 87 -5.50 -1.38 6.31
CA GLU A 87 -5.74 -1.29 4.88
C GLU A 87 -4.63 -2.00 4.11
N ALA A 88 -4.97 -2.62 3.00
CA ALA A 88 -4.00 -3.25 2.11
C ALA A 88 -4.46 -3.07 0.65
N ASP A 89 -3.48 -2.95 -0.26
CA ASP A 89 -3.74 -2.82 -1.70
C ASP A 89 -2.50 -3.19 -2.52
N GLY A 90 -2.71 -3.53 -3.79
CA GLY A 90 -1.68 -3.86 -4.76
C GLY A 90 -1.37 -2.73 -5.73
N SER A 91 -0.13 -2.68 -6.20
CA SER A 91 0.30 -1.68 -7.20
C SER A 91 1.30 -2.27 -8.17
N MET A 92 1.06 -2.13 -9.46
CA MET A 92 1.95 -2.64 -10.50
C MET A 92 3.20 -1.78 -10.65
N ILE A 93 4.38 -2.41 -10.61
CA ILE A 93 5.70 -1.80 -10.82
C ILE A 93 6.31 -2.36 -12.10
N CYS A 94 6.82 -1.46 -12.94
CA CYS A 94 7.54 -1.86 -14.15
C CYS A 94 8.89 -2.47 -13.78
N THR A 95 9.11 -3.72 -14.17
CA THR A 95 10.31 -4.49 -13.93
C THR A 95 11.04 -4.87 -15.22
N VAL A 96 12.30 -5.22 -15.09
CA VAL A 96 13.14 -5.76 -16.17
C VAL A 96 13.95 -6.93 -15.63
N GLN A 97 14.22 -7.90 -16.49
CA GLN A 97 15.08 -9.03 -16.13
C GLN A 97 16.56 -8.63 -16.15
N SER A 98 17.35 -9.26 -15.29
CA SER A 98 18.81 -9.21 -15.39
C SER A 98 19.26 -9.96 -16.65
N GLY A 99 20.08 -9.37 -17.49
CA GLY A 99 20.52 -10.02 -18.72
C GLY A 99 21.65 -9.26 -19.43
N LYS A 100 22.18 -9.83 -20.51
CA LYS A 100 23.26 -9.25 -21.32
C LYS A 100 22.89 -7.83 -21.80
N ARG A 101 23.89 -6.97 -21.89
CA ARG A 101 23.78 -5.51 -22.16
C ARG A 101 23.33 -5.12 -23.58
N THR A 102 23.01 -6.06 -24.47
CA THR A 102 22.67 -5.79 -25.86
C THR A 102 21.15 -5.82 -26.07
N GLY A 103 20.59 -4.70 -26.54
CA GLY A 103 19.18 -4.54 -26.90
C GLY A 103 18.27 -3.96 -25.82
N LYS A 104 17.03 -3.62 -26.18
CA LYS A 104 15.98 -3.19 -25.25
C LYS A 104 15.56 -4.40 -24.41
N LYS A 105 15.70 -4.29 -23.08
CA LYS A 105 15.20 -5.31 -22.15
C LYS A 105 13.68 -5.34 -22.21
N PRO A 106 13.06 -6.53 -22.30
CA PRO A 106 11.61 -6.65 -22.19
C PRO A 106 11.19 -6.11 -20.82
N ARG A 107 10.14 -5.31 -20.84
CA ARG A 107 9.49 -4.81 -19.62
C ARG A 107 8.44 -5.81 -19.19
N ASP A 108 8.35 -6.03 -17.90
CA ASP A 108 7.33 -6.82 -17.24
C ASP A 108 6.70 -5.98 -16.13
N TRP A 109 5.54 -6.37 -15.64
CA TRP A 109 4.85 -5.69 -14.56
C TRP A 109 4.66 -6.66 -13.41
N LYS A 110 5.15 -6.28 -12.24
CA LYS A 110 5.03 -7.07 -11.01
C LYS A 110 4.25 -6.29 -9.99
N GLU A 111 3.30 -6.95 -9.38
CA GLU A 111 2.55 -6.38 -8.28
C GLU A 111 3.41 -6.30 -7.02
N ILE A 112 3.47 -5.11 -6.42
CA ILE A 112 3.91 -4.92 -5.05
C ILE A 112 2.68 -4.65 -4.20
N ARG A 113 2.55 -5.37 -3.09
CA ARG A 113 1.47 -5.17 -2.13
C ARG A 113 1.97 -4.33 -0.98
N LEU A 114 1.18 -3.34 -0.62
CA LEU A 114 1.39 -2.47 0.54
C LEU A 114 0.30 -2.80 1.54
N CYS A 115 0.66 -2.90 2.81
CA CYS A 115 -0.27 -2.93 3.91
C CYS A 115 0.05 -1.80 4.90
N ALA A 116 -0.98 -1.33 5.57
CA ALA A 116 -0.92 -0.24 6.52
C ALA A 116 -1.81 -0.52 7.72
N ALA A 117 -1.43 0.01 8.88
CA ALA A 117 -2.28 0.01 10.06
C ALA A 117 -2.04 1.25 10.91
N GLN A 118 -3.10 1.73 11.57
CA GLN A 118 -3.11 2.91 12.41
C GLN A 118 -4.14 2.76 13.52
N ALA A 119 -3.81 3.15 14.75
CA ALA A 119 -4.84 3.31 15.78
C ALA A 119 -5.79 4.45 15.39
N LYS A 120 -7.09 4.30 15.56
CA LYS A 120 -8.12 5.27 15.16
C LYS A 120 -7.80 6.70 15.58
N ASP A 121 -7.32 6.89 16.80
CA ASP A 121 -7.12 8.21 17.39
C ASP A 121 -5.66 8.71 17.28
N LYS A 122 -4.84 8.09 16.44
CA LYS A 122 -3.43 8.47 16.24
C LYS A 122 -3.16 8.73 14.76
N ALA A 123 -2.24 9.65 14.49
CA ALA A 123 -1.77 9.95 13.13
C ALA A 123 -0.53 9.12 12.69
N ASP A 124 -0.12 8.14 13.50
CA ASP A 124 1.09 7.35 13.29
C ASP A 124 0.75 6.05 12.54
N THR A 125 0.82 6.12 11.22
CA THR A 125 0.58 4.96 10.35
C THR A 125 1.84 4.09 10.24
N LYS A 126 1.65 2.79 10.34
CA LYS A 126 2.69 1.77 10.12
C LYS A 126 2.47 1.08 8.79
N TYR A 127 3.53 0.96 8.01
CA TYR A 127 3.52 0.40 6.66
C TYR A 127 4.42 -0.83 6.55
N ALA A 128 4.07 -1.74 5.66
CA ALA A 128 4.96 -2.77 5.15
C ALA A 128 4.64 -3.05 3.67
N ALA A 129 5.64 -3.47 2.90
CA ALA A 129 5.48 -3.73 1.47
C ALA A 129 6.22 -5.00 1.06
N THR A 130 5.65 -5.75 0.11
CA THR A 130 6.27 -6.98 -0.41
C THR A 130 5.88 -7.26 -1.86
N PHE A 131 6.77 -7.94 -2.59
CA PHE A 131 6.47 -8.58 -3.88
C PHE A 131 6.13 -10.07 -3.74
N GLU A 132 6.19 -10.60 -2.53
CA GLU A 132 5.90 -11.99 -2.22
C GLU A 132 4.37 -12.25 -2.24
N ASP A 133 3.96 -13.46 -1.88
CA ASP A 133 2.57 -13.90 -1.88
C ASP A 133 1.68 -13.20 -0.83
N VAL A 134 0.41 -13.59 -0.80
CA VAL A 134 -0.59 -12.99 0.08
C VAL A 134 -0.39 -13.37 1.55
N ASP A 135 0.21 -14.53 1.81
CA ASP A 135 0.49 -14.99 3.18
C ASP A 135 1.57 -14.12 3.81
N GLU A 136 2.58 -13.76 3.02
CA GLU A 136 3.61 -12.82 3.45
C GLU A 136 3.03 -11.42 3.69
N VAL A 137 2.05 -10.97 2.89
CA VAL A 137 1.30 -9.72 3.16
C VAL A 137 0.60 -9.82 4.50
N GLY A 138 -0.10 -10.91 4.78
CA GLY A 138 -0.80 -11.14 6.06
C GLY A 138 0.15 -11.06 7.25
N ARG A 139 1.30 -11.73 7.16
CA ARG A 139 2.36 -11.68 8.19
C ARG A 139 2.83 -10.25 8.46
N ARG A 140 3.09 -9.48 7.43
CA ARG A 140 3.51 -8.07 7.52
C ARG A 140 2.39 -7.17 8.02
N TRP A 141 1.16 -7.45 7.63
CA TRP A 141 -0.01 -6.69 8.08
C TRP A 141 -0.26 -6.87 9.58
N ALA A 142 -0.12 -8.09 10.09
CA ALA A 142 -0.13 -8.37 11.54
C ALA A 142 0.92 -7.55 12.29
N HIS A 143 2.15 -7.43 11.74
CA HIS A 143 3.20 -6.60 12.31
C HIS A 143 2.81 -5.10 12.33
N CYS A 144 2.25 -4.59 11.22
CA CYS A 144 1.77 -3.22 11.16
C CYS A 144 0.70 -2.94 12.21
N ALA A 145 -0.30 -3.83 12.33
CA ALA A 145 -1.38 -3.70 13.31
C ALA A 145 -0.86 -3.71 14.75
N ARG A 146 0.07 -4.61 15.08
CA ARG A 146 0.72 -4.63 16.40
C ARG A 146 1.49 -3.36 16.68
N SER A 147 2.25 -2.89 15.72
CA SER A 147 3.01 -1.65 15.84
C SER A 147 2.09 -0.43 15.99
N ALA A 148 0.87 -0.50 15.45
CA ALA A 148 -0.18 0.49 15.62
C ALA A 148 -0.94 0.38 16.94
N GLY A 149 -0.73 -0.72 17.71
CA GLY A 149 -1.35 -0.90 19.02
C GLY A 149 -2.45 -1.96 19.07
N TRP A 150 -2.47 -2.93 18.15
CA TRP A 150 -3.37 -4.06 18.22
C TRP A 150 -3.13 -4.92 19.46
N GLY A 151 -4.16 -5.12 20.27
CA GLY A 151 -4.17 -5.91 21.49
C GLY A 151 -5.37 -6.85 21.57
N LEU A 152 -5.46 -7.67 22.64
CA LEU A 152 -6.55 -8.64 22.82
C LEU A 152 -7.94 -7.99 22.92
N ASN A 153 -8.02 -6.72 23.32
CA ASN A 153 -9.27 -5.94 23.43
C ASN A 153 -9.59 -5.15 22.16
N SER A 154 -8.74 -5.17 21.14
CA SER A 154 -8.90 -4.32 19.97
C SER A 154 -9.91 -4.90 18.99
N GLU A 155 -10.67 -4.03 18.35
CA GLU A 155 -11.38 -4.33 17.09
C GLU A 155 -10.54 -3.83 15.92
N VAL A 156 -10.38 -4.65 14.88
CA VAL A 156 -9.64 -4.28 13.66
C VAL A 156 -10.64 -4.02 12.55
N HIS A 157 -10.67 -2.78 12.09
CA HIS A 157 -11.49 -2.33 10.98
C HIS A 157 -10.66 -2.31 9.70
N ALA A 158 -10.81 -3.33 8.87
CA ALA A 158 -10.12 -3.42 7.59
C ALA A 158 -10.96 -2.78 6.48
N VAL A 159 -10.33 -1.97 5.61
CA VAL A 159 -10.98 -1.35 4.45
C VAL A 159 -10.14 -1.63 3.19
N GLY A 160 -10.80 -1.98 2.09
CA GLY A 160 -10.14 -2.24 0.80
C GLY A 160 -11.12 -2.25 -0.38
N ASP A 161 -10.59 -2.38 -1.59
CA ASP A 161 -11.34 -2.36 -2.85
C ASP A 161 -12.27 -3.56 -3.07
N GLY A 162 -12.33 -4.49 -2.13
CA GLY A 162 -13.11 -5.71 -2.22
C GLY A 162 -12.40 -6.85 -2.96
N ALA A 163 -11.10 -6.77 -3.19
CA ALA A 163 -10.33 -7.90 -3.66
C ALA A 163 -10.39 -9.06 -2.66
N GLU A 164 -10.66 -10.26 -3.17
CA GLU A 164 -10.89 -11.45 -2.34
C GLU A 164 -9.74 -11.75 -1.38
N TRP A 165 -8.49 -11.55 -1.85
CA TRP A 165 -7.32 -11.80 -1.02
C TRP A 165 -7.24 -10.88 0.22
N ILE A 166 -7.73 -9.62 0.13
CA ILE A 166 -7.74 -8.69 1.28
C ILE A 166 -8.76 -9.17 2.33
N ARG A 167 -9.95 -9.58 1.87
CA ARG A 167 -11.00 -10.11 2.71
C ARG A 167 -10.53 -11.38 3.45
N LEU A 168 -9.95 -12.32 2.72
CA LEU A 168 -9.40 -13.56 3.30
C LEU A 168 -8.29 -13.27 4.30
N GLN A 169 -7.33 -12.42 3.95
CA GLN A 169 -6.24 -12.04 4.85
C GLN A 169 -6.74 -11.29 6.09
N THR A 170 -7.79 -10.48 5.97
CA THR A 170 -8.43 -9.86 7.15
C THR A 170 -8.91 -10.92 8.14
N HIS A 171 -9.55 -11.97 7.65
CA HIS A 171 -10.04 -13.06 8.50
C HIS A 171 -8.89 -13.91 9.08
N GLU A 172 -7.92 -14.27 8.26
CA GLU A 172 -6.78 -15.10 8.68
C GLU A 172 -5.90 -14.40 9.71
N VAL A 173 -5.62 -13.11 9.51
CA VAL A 173 -4.73 -12.33 10.39
C VAL A 173 -5.42 -11.92 11.68
N PHE A 174 -6.63 -11.40 11.59
CA PHE A 174 -7.30 -10.76 12.72
C PHE A 174 -8.41 -11.61 13.34
N GLY A 175 -8.80 -12.72 12.71
CA GLY A 175 -9.82 -13.64 13.22
C GLY A 175 -11.12 -12.92 13.57
N LEU A 176 -11.65 -13.19 14.75
CA LEU A 176 -12.89 -12.58 15.25
C LEU A 176 -12.77 -11.09 15.60
N GLN A 177 -11.56 -10.56 15.71
CA GLN A 177 -11.32 -9.15 15.95
C GLN A 177 -11.40 -8.33 14.64
N GLY A 178 -11.27 -8.98 13.47
CA GLY A 178 -11.28 -8.36 12.15
C GLY A 178 -12.67 -8.21 11.56
N THR A 179 -13.00 -7.01 11.08
CA THR A 179 -14.17 -6.76 10.22
C THR A 179 -13.69 -6.13 8.93
N PHE A 180 -14.14 -6.65 7.78
CA PHE A 180 -13.79 -6.11 6.47
C PHE A 180 -14.92 -5.26 5.93
N LEU A 181 -14.61 -4.06 5.44
CA LEU A 181 -15.51 -3.14 4.76
C LEU A 181 -15.00 -2.87 3.34
N CYS A 182 -15.85 -3.02 2.34
CA CYS A 182 -15.53 -2.57 0.99
C CYS A 182 -15.44 -1.04 0.96
N ASP A 183 -14.41 -0.53 0.28
CA ASP A 183 -14.23 0.92 0.08
C ASP A 183 -15.46 1.54 -0.58
N PHE A 184 -16.07 2.49 0.11
CA PHE A 184 -17.26 3.20 -0.36
C PHE A 184 -17.02 3.96 -1.66
N PHE A 185 -15.83 4.51 -1.86
CA PHE A 185 -15.52 5.28 -3.08
C PHE A 185 -15.38 4.34 -4.27
N HIS A 186 -14.76 3.18 -4.06
CA HIS A 186 -14.67 2.14 -5.10
C HIS A 186 -16.06 1.58 -5.48
N VAL A 187 -16.92 1.29 -4.49
CA VAL A 187 -18.34 0.95 -4.75
C VAL A 187 -19.04 2.09 -5.51
N SER A 188 -18.75 3.35 -5.16
CA SER A 188 -19.35 4.52 -5.81
C SER A 188 -18.91 4.70 -7.26
N GLU A 189 -17.74 4.21 -7.66
CA GLU A 189 -17.28 4.18 -9.06
C GLU A 189 -18.16 3.22 -9.88
N TYR A 190 -18.38 1.98 -9.42
CA TYR A 190 -19.30 1.05 -10.05
C TYR A 190 -20.72 1.64 -10.20
N LEU A 191 -21.23 2.28 -9.16
CA LEU A 191 -22.53 2.96 -9.24
C LEU A 191 -22.50 4.15 -10.20
N GLY A 192 -21.37 4.82 -10.36
CA GLY A 192 -21.19 5.91 -11.31
C GLY A 192 -21.25 5.46 -12.76
N GLU A 193 -20.61 4.34 -13.07
CA GLU A 193 -20.67 3.70 -14.39
C GLU A 193 -22.10 3.21 -14.70
N ALA A 194 -22.72 2.49 -13.76
CA ALA A 194 -24.10 2.00 -13.89
C ALA A 194 -25.12 3.15 -14.06
N ALA A 195 -24.89 4.29 -13.42
CA ALA A 195 -25.80 5.43 -13.48
C ALA A 195 -26.03 5.96 -14.91
N GLN A 196 -25.02 5.84 -15.79
CA GLN A 196 -25.14 6.26 -17.20
C GLN A 196 -26.19 5.44 -17.95
N THR A 197 -26.38 4.19 -17.57
CA THR A 197 -27.41 3.29 -18.14
C THR A 197 -28.72 3.45 -17.39
N CYS A 198 -28.69 3.43 -16.06
CA CYS A 198 -29.91 3.49 -15.22
C CYS A 198 -30.68 4.80 -15.34
N ARG A 199 -30.00 5.92 -15.53
CA ARG A 199 -30.61 7.27 -15.60
C ARG A 199 -29.83 8.21 -16.51
N LYS A 200 -29.83 7.93 -17.81
CA LYS A 200 -29.06 8.62 -18.83
C LYS A 200 -29.15 10.17 -18.79
N HIS A 201 -30.32 10.72 -18.42
CA HIS A 201 -30.53 12.17 -18.35
C HIS A 201 -30.22 12.77 -16.98
N ALA A 202 -30.02 11.96 -15.93
CA ALA A 202 -29.75 12.41 -14.57
C ALA A 202 -28.88 11.38 -13.80
N PRO A 203 -27.68 11.03 -14.30
CA PRO A 203 -26.85 9.99 -13.68
C PRO A 203 -26.37 10.37 -12.28
N ASP A 204 -25.91 11.61 -12.07
CA ASP A 204 -25.40 12.07 -10.78
C ASP A 204 -26.46 12.07 -9.63
N PRO A 205 -27.69 12.57 -9.81
CA PRO A 205 -28.75 12.45 -8.82
C PRO A 205 -29.07 10.99 -8.47
N TRP A 206 -29.10 10.10 -9.46
CA TRP A 206 -29.35 8.69 -9.22
C TRP A 206 -28.23 8.07 -8.40
N ARG A 207 -26.96 8.27 -8.80
CA ARG A 207 -25.78 7.82 -8.06
C ARG A 207 -25.81 8.28 -6.61
N ARG A 208 -26.01 9.58 -6.36
CA ARG A 208 -26.10 10.15 -5.00
C ARG A 208 -27.22 9.51 -4.17
N THR A 209 -28.32 9.13 -4.80
CA THR A 209 -29.40 8.42 -4.12
C THR A 209 -28.96 7.04 -3.66
N GLN A 210 -28.28 6.27 -4.54
CA GLN A 210 -27.77 4.95 -4.16
C GLN A 210 -26.68 5.05 -3.08
N GLN A 211 -25.78 6.02 -3.17
CA GLN A 211 -24.77 6.30 -2.13
C GLN A 211 -25.40 6.58 -0.76
N LYS A 212 -26.50 7.36 -0.72
CA LYS A 212 -27.26 7.61 0.53
C LYS A 212 -27.91 6.34 1.06
N ARG A 213 -28.43 5.49 0.19
CA ARG A 213 -29.02 4.18 0.55
C ARG A 213 -27.98 3.28 1.20
N LEU A 214 -26.78 3.15 0.59
CA LEU A 214 -25.68 2.38 1.16
C LEU A 214 -25.29 2.87 2.56
N LYS A 215 -25.09 4.18 2.73
CA LYS A 215 -24.73 4.77 4.04
C LYS A 215 -25.81 4.57 5.12
N ARG A 216 -27.04 4.22 4.73
CA ARG A 216 -28.15 3.92 5.63
C ARG A 216 -28.40 2.41 5.80
N GLY A 217 -27.58 1.56 5.19
CA GLY A 217 -27.75 0.10 5.23
C GLY A 217 -28.85 -0.44 4.31
N ALA A 218 -29.43 0.41 3.46
CA ALA A 218 -30.50 0.01 2.55
C ALA A 218 -29.92 -0.61 1.26
N VAL A 219 -29.06 -1.62 1.42
CA VAL A 219 -28.34 -2.28 0.31
C VAL A 219 -29.33 -2.93 -0.65
N GLN A 220 -30.39 -3.59 -0.15
CA GLN A 220 -31.41 -4.22 -0.99
C GLN A 220 -32.06 -3.22 -1.95
N ASN A 221 -32.37 -2.00 -1.50
CA ASN A 221 -32.92 -0.96 -2.38
C ASN A 221 -31.95 -0.53 -3.49
N VAL A 222 -30.63 -0.68 -3.28
CA VAL A 222 -29.64 -0.44 -4.33
C VAL A 222 -29.62 -1.58 -5.32
N MET A 223 -29.68 -2.83 -4.84
CA MET A 223 -29.76 -4.03 -5.67
C MET A 223 -31.01 -4.01 -6.55
N ASP A 224 -32.17 -3.68 -5.98
CA ASP A 224 -33.44 -3.58 -6.72
C ASP A 224 -33.32 -2.53 -7.84
N ALA A 225 -32.77 -1.34 -7.53
CA ALA A 225 -32.60 -0.26 -8.49
C ALA A 225 -31.60 -0.59 -9.63
N LEU A 226 -30.65 -1.49 -9.40
CA LEU A 226 -29.77 -2.01 -10.45
C LEU A 226 -30.50 -3.10 -11.26
N SER A 227 -31.23 -3.99 -10.59
CA SER A 227 -31.93 -5.12 -11.22
C SER A 227 -32.93 -4.68 -12.27
N GLU A 228 -33.57 -3.50 -12.11
CA GLU A 228 -34.47 -2.91 -13.11
C GLU A 228 -33.80 -2.58 -14.45
N HIS A 229 -32.47 -2.52 -14.49
CA HIS A 229 -31.70 -2.03 -15.65
C HIS A 229 -30.58 -2.98 -16.07
N LEU A 230 -30.59 -4.25 -15.63
CA LEU A 230 -29.57 -5.22 -16.01
C LEU A 230 -29.52 -5.39 -17.53
N GLU A 231 -28.32 -5.32 -18.07
CA GLU A 231 -28.07 -5.61 -19.47
C GLU A 231 -28.33 -7.10 -19.77
N PRO A 232 -28.78 -7.44 -21.00
CA PRO A 232 -28.96 -8.82 -21.45
C PRO A 232 -27.71 -9.67 -21.22
N ALA A 233 -27.89 -10.97 -21.00
CA ALA A 233 -26.80 -11.90 -20.73
C ALA A 233 -25.74 -11.96 -21.86
N GLU A 234 -26.18 -11.72 -23.09
CA GLU A 234 -25.35 -11.72 -24.29
C GLU A 234 -24.49 -10.47 -24.44
N THR A 235 -24.76 -9.40 -23.66
CA THR A 235 -23.97 -8.17 -23.67
C THR A 235 -22.57 -8.46 -23.12
N PRO A 236 -21.49 -8.13 -23.87
CA PRO A 236 -20.12 -8.27 -23.37
C PRO A 236 -19.92 -7.53 -22.03
N GLU A 237 -19.11 -8.11 -21.16
CA GLU A 237 -18.88 -7.58 -19.81
C GLU A 237 -18.36 -6.14 -19.80
N GLU A 238 -17.50 -5.82 -20.76
CA GLU A 238 -16.83 -4.51 -20.88
C GLU A 238 -17.82 -3.35 -21.14
N ILE A 239 -19.04 -3.68 -21.62
CA ILE A 239 -20.08 -2.70 -21.92
C ILE A 239 -21.38 -2.96 -21.13
N ALA A 240 -21.28 -3.70 -20.02
CA ALA A 240 -22.39 -4.06 -19.13
C ALA A 240 -22.19 -3.49 -17.70
N PRO A 241 -22.14 -2.15 -17.51
CA PRO A 241 -21.80 -1.55 -16.23
C PRO A 241 -22.82 -1.82 -15.11
N VAL A 242 -24.11 -2.00 -15.44
CA VAL A 242 -25.12 -2.30 -14.41
C VAL A 242 -24.96 -3.73 -13.91
N ARG A 243 -24.76 -4.68 -14.81
CA ARG A 243 -24.49 -6.07 -14.44
C ARG A 243 -23.18 -6.19 -13.66
N SER A 244 -22.14 -5.44 -14.03
CA SER A 244 -20.87 -5.39 -13.31
C SER A 244 -21.07 -4.85 -11.89
N ALA A 245 -21.77 -3.72 -11.72
CA ALA A 245 -22.09 -3.14 -10.40
C ALA A 245 -22.93 -4.08 -9.54
N HIS A 246 -23.96 -4.68 -10.11
CA HIS A 246 -24.82 -5.63 -9.42
C HIS A 246 -24.02 -6.85 -8.94
N ARG A 247 -23.21 -7.45 -9.81
CA ARG A 247 -22.36 -8.61 -9.46
C ARG A 247 -21.32 -8.24 -8.41
N TYR A 248 -20.71 -7.05 -8.52
CA TYR A 248 -19.77 -6.58 -7.51
C TYR A 248 -20.40 -6.52 -6.12
N LEU A 249 -21.60 -5.93 -5.99
CA LEU A 249 -22.30 -5.78 -4.73
C LEU A 249 -22.81 -7.11 -4.18
N ILE A 250 -23.42 -7.98 -5.00
CA ILE A 250 -24.00 -9.24 -4.52
C ILE A 250 -22.93 -10.18 -3.94
N ASN A 251 -21.72 -10.14 -4.50
CA ASN A 251 -20.60 -10.94 -4.01
C ASN A 251 -19.98 -10.40 -2.72
N ARG A 252 -20.44 -9.24 -2.21
CA ARG A 252 -19.84 -8.51 -1.08
C ARG A 252 -20.89 -7.97 -0.11
N LEU A 253 -22.10 -8.54 -0.09
CA LEU A 253 -23.20 -8.06 0.76
C LEU A 253 -22.83 -8.00 2.25
N ASP A 254 -21.99 -8.94 2.69
CA ASP A 254 -21.46 -9.04 4.05
C ASP A 254 -20.38 -7.99 4.39
N CYS A 255 -19.91 -7.26 3.38
CA CYS A 255 -18.82 -6.29 3.49
C CYS A 255 -19.27 -4.83 3.26
N LEU A 256 -20.57 -4.53 3.42
CA LEU A 256 -21.18 -3.22 3.10
C LEU A 256 -21.80 -2.52 4.32
N ASP A 257 -21.37 -2.86 5.54
CA ASP A 257 -21.93 -2.26 6.77
C ASP A 257 -21.36 -0.85 7.04
N TYR A 258 -21.67 0.07 6.12
CA TYR A 258 -21.30 1.49 6.28
C TYR A 258 -21.98 2.15 7.49
N PRO A 259 -23.23 1.84 7.86
CA PRO A 259 -23.86 2.40 9.05
C PRO A 259 -23.04 2.16 10.33
N ARG A 260 -22.56 0.93 10.53
CA ARG A 260 -21.73 0.60 11.69
C ARG A 260 -20.42 1.43 11.69
N ALA A 261 -19.73 1.47 10.56
CA ALA A 261 -18.48 2.23 10.45
C ALA A 261 -18.70 3.73 10.76
N LEU A 262 -19.75 4.32 10.18
CA LEU A 262 -20.10 5.73 10.42
C LEU A 262 -20.49 6.00 11.87
N ALA A 263 -21.27 5.12 12.50
CA ALA A 263 -21.67 5.26 13.90
C ALA A 263 -20.48 5.21 14.86
N LEU A 264 -19.47 4.40 14.54
CA LEU A 264 -18.21 4.29 15.30
C LEU A 264 -17.19 5.36 14.92
N GLY A 265 -17.46 6.24 13.94
CA GLY A 265 -16.50 7.23 13.43
C GLY A 265 -15.28 6.59 12.78
N LEU A 266 -15.46 5.40 12.16
CA LEU A 266 -14.42 4.69 11.41
C LEU A 266 -14.45 5.10 9.93
N PRO A 267 -13.33 5.02 9.21
CA PRO A 267 -13.30 5.35 7.78
C PRO A 267 -14.15 4.37 6.97
N ILE A 268 -14.78 4.88 5.91
CA ILE A 268 -15.50 4.08 4.93
C ILE A 268 -14.77 4.00 3.58
N GLY A 269 -13.60 4.59 3.48
CA GLY A 269 -12.73 4.57 2.30
C GLY A 269 -11.30 4.26 2.69
N SER A 270 -10.53 3.74 1.75
CA SER A 270 -9.16 3.26 1.89
C SER A 270 -8.08 4.36 1.69
N GLY A 271 -8.35 5.57 2.16
CA GLY A 271 -7.48 6.73 1.94
C GLY A 271 -6.10 6.60 2.55
N MET A 272 -5.92 5.83 3.61
CA MET A 272 -4.63 5.60 4.25
C MET A 272 -3.69 4.82 3.31
N ILE A 273 -4.18 3.73 2.70
CA ILE A 273 -3.37 2.92 1.79
C ILE A 273 -3.11 3.65 0.46
N GLU A 274 -4.07 4.43 -0.05
CA GLU A 274 -3.88 5.26 -1.23
C GLU A 274 -2.77 6.29 -1.02
N SER A 275 -2.79 6.98 0.14
CA SER A 275 -1.72 7.88 0.56
C SER A 275 -0.39 7.14 0.68
N GLY A 276 -0.39 5.95 1.30
CA GLY A 276 0.78 5.08 1.40
C GLY A 276 1.37 4.73 0.04
N HIS A 277 0.54 4.29 -0.91
CA HIS A 277 1.00 4.02 -2.27
C HIS A 277 1.66 5.25 -2.91
N ARG A 278 1.04 6.41 -2.81
CA ARG A 278 1.56 7.66 -3.40
C ARG A 278 2.90 8.06 -2.78
N HIS A 279 2.97 8.10 -1.46
CA HIS A 279 4.11 8.68 -0.75
C HIS A 279 5.21 7.66 -0.44
N VAL A 280 4.87 6.40 -0.13
CA VAL A 280 5.87 5.38 0.21
C VAL A 280 6.43 4.72 -1.05
N LEU A 281 5.60 4.33 -2.01
CA LEU A 281 6.04 3.52 -3.16
C LEU A 281 6.16 4.33 -4.46
N GLN A 282 5.07 4.94 -4.92
CA GLN A 282 4.97 5.45 -6.29
C GLN A 282 5.89 6.64 -6.55
N SER A 283 6.04 7.55 -5.59
CA SER A 283 6.93 8.71 -5.68
C SER A 283 8.36 8.35 -6.05
N ARG A 284 8.80 7.10 -5.75
CA ARG A 284 10.12 6.60 -6.10
C ARG A 284 10.12 5.52 -7.18
N LEU A 285 9.22 4.54 -7.07
CA LEU A 285 9.23 3.36 -7.94
C LEU A 285 8.51 3.58 -9.28
N LYS A 286 7.52 4.49 -9.33
CA LYS A 286 6.75 4.80 -10.56
C LYS A 286 7.16 6.10 -11.24
N LYS A 287 8.42 6.55 -11.10
CA LYS A 287 8.90 7.71 -11.87
C LYS A 287 8.85 7.41 -13.37
N ALA A 288 8.53 8.42 -14.17
CA ALA A 288 8.46 8.29 -15.63
C ALA A 288 9.74 7.65 -16.19
N GLY A 289 9.56 6.60 -17.00
CA GLY A 289 10.64 5.85 -17.60
C GLY A 289 11.39 4.87 -16.66
N ALA A 290 11.03 4.81 -15.38
CA ALA A 290 11.64 3.87 -14.44
C ALA A 290 11.27 2.43 -14.76
N ALA A 291 12.28 1.54 -14.73
CA ALA A 291 12.11 0.10 -14.78
C ALA A 291 13.15 -0.53 -13.85
N TRP A 292 12.76 -1.51 -13.08
CA TRP A 292 13.54 -2.02 -11.96
C TRP A 292 13.93 -3.49 -12.13
N LEU A 293 15.09 -3.87 -11.67
CA LEU A 293 15.30 -5.25 -11.24
C LEU A 293 14.43 -5.45 -10.00
N ILE A 294 13.67 -6.54 -9.93
CA ILE A 294 12.71 -6.80 -8.85
C ILE A 294 13.38 -6.71 -7.46
N GLU A 295 14.56 -7.27 -7.32
CA GLU A 295 15.35 -7.21 -6.09
C GLU A 295 15.70 -5.76 -5.68
N SER A 296 16.02 -4.90 -6.65
CA SER A 296 16.32 -3.50 -6.39
C SER A 296 15.06 -2.71 -6.03
N ALA A 297 13.93 -3.00 -6.66
CA ALA A 297 12.65 -2.41 -6.33
C ALA A 297 12.23 -2.78 -4.89
N ASP A 298 12.34 -4.05 -4.54
CA ASP A 298 12.04 -4.55 -3.20
C ASP A 298 12.91 -3.88 -2.12
N ARG A 299 14.23 -3.81 -2.35
CA ARG A 299 15.15 -3.11 -1.43
C ARG A 299 14.75 -1.64 -1.24
N ILE A 300 14.47 -0.91 -2.32
CA ILE A 300 14.05 0.49 -2.24
C ILE A 300 12.69 0.63 -1.55
N ALA A 301 11.73 -0.27 -1.82
CA ALA A 301 10.44 -0.27 -1.12
C ALA A 301 10.62 -0.43 0.39
N ASN A 302 11.41 -1.40 0.83
CA ASN A 302 11.70 -1.63 2.25
C ASN A 302 12.45 -0.45 2.90
N LEU A 303 13.39 0.19 2.19
CA LEU A 303 14.05 1.40 2.67
C LEU A 303 13.06 2.55 2.91
N ARG A 304 12.09 2.72 2.00
CA ARG A 304 11.06 3.75 2.11
C ARG A 304 10.04 3.42 3.20
N VAL A 305 9.66 2.15 3.34
CA VAL A 305 8.83 1.68 4.45
C VAL A 305 9.50 1.97 5.80
N LEU A 306 10.77 1.61 5.97
CA LEU A 306 11.52 1.88 7.20
C LEU A 306 11.54 3.38 7.52
N ARG A 307 11.72 4.22 6.50
CA ARG A 307 11.68 5.68 6.64
C ARG A 307 10.28 6.18 7.04
N ALA A 308 9.23 5.72 6.35
CA ALA A 308 7.85 6.09 6.63
C ALA A 308 7.40 5.70 8.05
N ASN A 309 7.92 4.57 8.55
CA ASN A 309 7.68 4.10 9.93
C ASN A 309 8.49 4.85 11.01
N GLY A 310 9.26 5.90 10.65
CA GLY A 310 10.07 6.66 11.60
C GLY A 310 11.32 5.93 12.10
N GLN A 311 11.73 4.83 11.45
CA GLN A 311 12.83 3.96 11.88
C GLN A 311 14.17 4.28 11.19
N TRP A 312 14.27 5.44 10.53
CA TRP A 312 15.47 5.84 9.77
C TRP A 312 16.75 5.81 10.58
N GLU A 313 16.69 6.26 11.84
CA GLU A 313 17.87 6.31 12.71
C GLU A 313 18.40 4.93 13.07
N ASN A 314 17.56 3.90 13.11
CA ASN A 314 17.96 2.52 13.42
C ASN A 314 18.99 1.95 12.44
N MET A 315 19.11 2.56 11.25
CA MET A 315 20.11 2.17 10.26
C MET A 315 21.52 2.73 10.54
N TRP A 316 21.62 3.78 11.35
CA TRP A 316 22.86 4.57 11.51
C TRP A 316 23.50 4.43 12.88
N ASN A 317 22.81 3.78 13.81
CA ASN A 317 23.26 3.45 15.17
C ASN A 317 24.08 2.17 15.20
#